data_d4691d3c130263c7ab7e4996f181c586
#
_entry.id   d4691d3c130263c7ab7e4996f181c586
#
_cell.length_a   1.000
_cell.length_b   1.000
_cell.length_c   1.000
_cell.angle_alpha   90.00
_cell.angle_beta   90.00
_cell.angle_gamma   90.00
#
_symmetry.space_group_name_H-M   'P 1'
#
loop_
_entity.id
_entity.type
_entity.pdbx_description
1 polymer ?
#
loop_
_entity_poly.entity_id
_entity_poly.type
_entity_poly.pdbx_seq_one_letter_code
_entity_poly.pdbx_strand_id
1 'polypeptide(L)'
;MLTRTECSALRGLAIIGIFLHNYCHWLGFAVKENEYTFTISKSSQLIQAIMSPDWNLPIHLLSFFGHYGVPVFLFLSAYGLVMKYENRGGRKPSAKQTAFLPFVSHHYVKLFKMMIVGFVIFTMVDAITPGRHNYQVMDILGQLLMFNNMMPDPDHVIWPGPYWFFGLMMQLYIVYR
;
A
#
# COMPACT_ATOMS: atom_id res chain seq x y z
N MET A 1 -22.19 8.52 -8.36
CA MET A 1 -21.28 8.73 -7.22
C MET A 1 -21.24 7.46 -6.40
N LEU A 2 -20.05 7.05 -5.95
CA LEU A 2 -19.92 5.88 -5.09
C LEU A 2 -20.46 6.19 -3.68
N THR A 3 -21.23 5.27 -3.14
CA THR A 3 -21.71 5.34 -1.76
C THR A 3 -20.59 4.98 -0.78
N ARG A 4 -20.77 5.28 0.51
CA ARG A 4 -19.82 4.87 1.56
C ARG A 4 -19.62 3.36 1.62
N THR A 5 -20.69 2.60 1.45
CA THR A 5 -20.67 1.13 1.49
C THR A 5 -19.89 0.57 0.31
N GLU A 6 -20.11 1.09 -0.90
CA GLU A 6 -19.37 0.69 -2.09
C GLU A 6 -17.87 1.02 -1.96
N CYS A 7 -17.52 2.23 -1.48
CA CYS A 7 -16.13 2.59 -1.22
C CYS A 7 -15.47 1.65 -0.18
N SER A 8 -16.20 1.27 0.86
CA SER A 8 -15.68 0.35 1.89
C SER A 8 -15.50 -1.05 1.35
N ALA A 9 -16.46 -1.55 0.56
CA ALA A 9 -16.37 -2.85 -0.09
C ALA A 9 -15.18 -2.92 -1.07
N LEU A 10 -15.05 -1.91 -1.94
CA LEU A 10 -13.93 -1.84 -2.89
C LEU A 10 -12.55 -1.74 -2.18
N ARG A 11 -12.46 -1.00 -1.08
CA ARG A 11 -11.23 -0.98 -0.26
C ARG A 11 -10.93 -2.34 0.34
N GLY A 12 -11.94 -3.03 0.85
CA GLY A 12 -11.79 -4.39 1.36
C GLY A 12 -11.28 -5.36 0.29
N LEU A 13 -11.86 -5.33 -0.89
CA LEU A 13 -11.40 -6.13 -2.03
C LEU A 13 -9.98 -5.77 -2.44
N ALA A 14 -9.63 -4.47 -2.49
CA ALA A 14 -8.28 -4.02 -2.80
C ALA A 14 -7.25 -4.53 -1.78
N ILE A 15 -7.56 -4.47 -0.48
CA ILE A 15 -6.67 -4.98 0.58
C ILE A 15 -6.50 -6.50 0.47
N ILE A 16 -7.59 -7.23 0.22
CA ILE A 16 -7.53 -8.69 0.01
C ILE A 16 -6.66 -9.00 -1.22
N GLY A 17 -6.84 -8.25 -2.32
CA GLY A 17 -6.02 -8.40 -3.52
C GLY A 17 -4.53 -8.18 -3.25
N ILE A 18 -4.17 -7.10 -2.54
CA ILE A 18 -2.78 -6.80 -2.15
C ILE A 18 -2.22 -7.91 -1.24
N PHE A 19 -2.98 -8.35 -0.24
CA PHE A 19 -2.55 -9.41 0.67
C PHE A 19 -2.27 -10.72 -0.08
N LEU A 20 -3.22 -11.15 -0.92
CA LEU A 20 -3.09 -12.38 -1.70
C LEU A 20 -1.97 -12.28 -2.74
N HIS A 21 -1.77 -11.11 -3.35
CA HIS A 21 -0.65 -10.84 -4.25
C HIS A 21 0.69 -11.08 -3.54
N ASN A 22 0.91 -10.43 -2.40
CA ASN A 22 2.13 -10.59 -1.62
C ASN A 22 2.33 -12.05 -1.18
N TYR A 23 1.27 -12.73 -0.76
CA TYR A 23 1.33 -14.16 -0.43
C TYR A 23 1.72 -15.02 -1.64
N CYS A 24 1.07 -14.80 -2.78
CA CYS A 24 1.35 -15.56 -4.01
C CYS A 24 2.76 -15.32 -4.52
N HIS A 25 3.36 -14.14 -4.28
CA HIS A 25 4.74 -13.84 -4.63
C HIS A 25 5.78 -14.73 -3.90
N TRP A 26 5.44 -15.19 -2.71
CA TRP A 26 6.31 -16.13 -1.96
C TRP A 26 6.27 -17.55 -2.54
N LEU A 27 5.26 -17.85 -3.36
CA LEU A 27 5.16 -19.12 -4.04
C LEU A 27 6.05 -19.09 -5.28
N GLY A 28 7.13 -19.87 -5.27
CA GLY A 28 8.17 -19.84 -6.29
C GLY A 28 7.71 -20.21 -7.72
N PHE A 29 6.56 -20.89 -7.85
CA PHE A 29 5.98 -21.28 -9.13
C PHE A 29 5.01 -20.23 -9.72
N ALA A 30 4.57 -19.25 -8.95
CA ALA A 30 3.61 -18.25 -9.41
C ALA A 30 4.23 -17.30 -10.42
N VAL A 31 3.48 -16.96 -11.46
CA VAL A 31 3.90 -15.96 -12.47
C VAL A 31 4.05 -14.59 -11.79
N LYS A 32 5.19 -13.93 -12.03
CA LYS A 32 5.47 -12.60 -11.46
C LYS A 32 4.95 -11.48 -12.36
N GLU A 33 4.52 -10.38 -11.76
CA GLU A 33 4.06 -9.19 -12.48
C GLU A 33 5.22 -8.35 -13.06
N ASN A 34 4.85 -7.37 -13.88
CA ASN A 34 5.73 -6.35 -14.46
C ASN A 34 5.59 -5.01 -13.71
N GLU A 35 5.79 -4.99 -12.40
CA GLU A 35 5.53 -3.80 -11.58
C GLU A 35 6.56 -2.70 -11.82
N TYR A 36 7.85 -2.99 -11.61
CA TYR A 36 8.92 -1.99 -11.73
C TYR A 36 9.67 -2.05 -13.05
N THR A 37 9.79 -3.24 -13.61
CA THR A 37 10.55 -3.46 -14.86
C THR A 37 9.75 -4.33 -15.81
N PHE A 38 9.39 -3.77 -16.95
CA PHE A 38 8.70 -4.54 -17.97
C PHE A 38 9.63 -5.59 -18.57
N THR A 39 9.18 -6.85 -18.50
CA THR A 39 9.87 -7.99 -19.12
C THR A 39 8.85 -8.81 -19.90
N ILE A 40 9.07 -8.93 -21.19
CA ILE A 40 8.15 -9.64 -22.10
C ILE A 40 7.94 -11.11 -21.67
N SER A 41 8.96 -11.72 -21.06
CA SER A 41 8.89 -13.11 -20.55
C SER A 41 7.83 -13.28 -19.48
N LYS A 42 7.64 -12.33 -18.57
CA LYS A 42 6.61 -12.38 -17.53
C LYS A 42 5.21 -12.34 -18.13
N SER A 43 4.99 -11.46 -19.10
CA SER A 43 3.72 -11.40 -19.84
C SER A 43 3.48 -12.68 -20.64
N SER A 44 4.50 -13.25 -21.27
CA SER A 44 4.40 -14.51 -22.00
C SER A 44 4.05 -15.68 -21.08
N GLN A 45 4.65 -15.75 -19.87
CA GLN A 45 4.31 -16.75 -18.89
C GLN A 45 2.85 -16.65 -18.43
N LEU A 46 2.34 -15.43 -18.24
CA LEU A 46 0.93 -15.22 -17.91
C LEU A 46 0.02 -15.72 -19.05
N ILE A 47 0.33 -15.34 -20.30
CA ILE A 47 -0.44 -15.78 -21.47
C ILE A 47 -0.43 -17.30 -21.56
N GLN A 48 0.73 -17.94 -21.34
CA GLN A 48 0.84 -19.41 -21.34
C GLN A 48 -0.03 -20.04 -20.25
N ALA A 49 -0.03 -19.48 -19.02
CA ALA A 49 -0.87 -19.97 -17.93
C ALA A 49 -2.36 -19.81 -18.23
N ILE A 50 -2.77 -18.77 -18.98
CA ILE A 50 -4.16 -18.57 -19.41
C ILE A 50 -4.53 -19.52 -20.56
N MET A 51 -3.63 -19.77 -21.50
CA MET A 51 -3.89 -20.63 -22.65
C MET A 51 -3.89 -22.12 -22.31
N SER A 52 -3.21 -22.50 -21.23
CA SER A 52 -3.16 -23.88 -20.71
C SER A 52 -3.50 -23.86 -19.21
N PRO A 53 -4.78 -23.60 -18.85
CA PRO A 53 -5.18 -23.40 -17.47
C PRO A 53 -5.05 -24.68 -16.65
N ASP A 54 -4.46 -24.57 -15.48
CA ASP A 54 -4.39 -25.59 -14.45
C ASP A 54 -5.06 -25.11 -13.14
N TRP A 55 -4.99 -25.90 -12.09
CA TRP A 55 -5.52 -25.55 -10.76
C TRP A 55 -4.83 -24.32 -10.13
N ASN A 56 -3.65 -23.94 -10.62
CA ASN A 56 -2.87 -22.81 -10.12
C ASN A 56 -3.25 -21.50 -10.84
N LEU A 57 -4.08 -21.53 -11.86
CA LEU A 57 -4.47 -20.32 -12.60
C LEU A 57 -4.94 -19.16 -11.69
N PRO A 58 -5.78 -19.36 -10.65
CA PRO A 58 -6.15 -18.30 -9.74
C PRO A 58 -4.94 -17.68 -9.01
N ILE A 59 -3.95 -18.51 -8.65
CA ILE A 59 -2.71 -18.06 -8.00
C ILE A 59 -1.89 -17.22 -8.97
N HIS A 60 -1.74 -17.64 -10.23
CA HIS A 60 -1.06 -16.86 -11.25
C HIS A 60 -1.73 -15.50 -11.50
N LEU A 61 -3.05 -15.47 -11.57
CA LEU A 61 -3.81 -14.22 -11.75
C LEU A 61 -3.67 -13.29 -10.55
N LEU A 62 -3.76 -13.81 -9.32
CA LEU A 62 -3.58 -13.03 -8.10
C LEU A 62 -2.15 -12.50 -7.97
N SER A 63 -1.16 -13.33 -8.28
CA SER A 63 0.25 -12.92 -8.27
C SER A 63 0.54 -11.85 -9.31
N PHE A 64 -0.08 -11.90 -10.49
CA PHE A 64 0.17 -10.93 -11.54
C PHE A 64 -0.63 -9.63 -11.38
N PHE A 65 -1.90 -9.71 -11.00
CA PHE A 65 -2.82 -8.56 -10.98
C PHE A 65 -3.12 -8.00 -9.60
N GLY A 66 -2.80 -8.70 -8.52
CA GLY A 66 -3.21 -8.29 -7.18
C GLY A 66 -2.59 -6.96 -6.73
N HIS A 67 -1.43 -6.56 -7.27
CA HIS A 67 -0.79 -5.27 -6.99
C HIS A 67 -1.65 -4.07 -7.44
N TYR A 68 -2.55 -4.23 -8.41
CA TYR A 68 -3.52 -3.19 -8.79
C TYR A 68 -4.48 -2.80 -7.65
N GLY A 69 -4.52 -3.57 -6.57
CA GLY A 69 -5.18 -3.15 -5.33
C GLY A 69 -4.63 -1.84 -4.77
N VAL A 70 -3.32 -1.56 -4.94
CA VAL A 70 -2.68 -0.32 -4.44
C VAL A 70 -3.26 0.93 -5.12
N PRO A 71 -3.24 1.08 -6.46
CA PRO A 71 -3.83 2.25 -7.10
C PRO A 71 -5.34 2.37 -6.86
N VAL A 72 -6.08 1.27 -6.77
CA VAL A 72 -7.50 1.29 -6.40
C VAL A 72 -7.68 1.87 -4.99
N PHE A 73 -6.88 1.42 -4.03
CA PHE A 73 -6.91 1.91 -2.65
C PHE A 73 -6.56 3.41 -2.57
N LEU A 74 -5.54 3.86 -3.31
CA LEU A 74 -5.15 5.27 -3.40
C LEU A 74 -6.26 6.12 -4.00
N PHE A 75 -6.83 5.69 -5.12
CA PHE A 75 -7.96 6.37 -5.77
C PHE A 75 -9.15 6.54 -4.80
N LEU A 76 -9.56 5.46 -4.14
CA LEU A 76 -10.66 5.51 -3.17
C LEU A 76 -10.33 6.36 -1.94
N SER A 77 -9.06 6.47 -1.57
CA SER A 77 -8.61 7.34 -0.49
C SER A 77 -8.70 8.81 -0.90
N ALA A 78 -8.21 9.16 -2.09
CA ALA A 78 -8.34 10.50 -2.66
C ALA A 78 -9.82 10.89 -2.86
N TYR A 79 -10.63 10.00 -3.45
CA TYR A 79 -12.06 10.20 -3.60
C TYR A 79 -12.74 10.47 -2.25
N GLY A 80 -12.42 9.68 -1.22
CA GLY A 80 -12.95 9.88 0.13
C GLY A 80 -12.56 11.22 0.75
N LEU A 81 -11.36 11.75 0.45
CA LEU A 81 -10.95 13.09 0.88
C LEU A 81 -11.80 14.17 0.20
N VAL A 82 -11.95 14.11 -1.11
CA VAL A 82 -12.79 15.06 -1.87
C VAL A 82 -14.24 15.04 -1.35
N MET A 83 -14.82 13.84 -1.22
CA MET A 83 -16.19 13.70 -0.70
C MET A 83 -16.34 14.23 0.73
N LYS A 84 -15.32 14.08 1.55
CA LYS A 84 -15.35 14.51 2.96
C LYS A 84 -15.12 16.01 3.11
N TYR A 85 -14.23 16.62 2.34
CA TYR A 85 -13.77 17.99 2.57
C TYR A 85 -14.32 18.99 1.56
N GLU A 86 -14.65 18.59 0.35
CA GLU A 86 -15.12 19.48 -0.71
C GLU A 86 -16.62 19.32 -1.01
N ASN A 87 -17.11 18.06 -1.09
CA ASN A 87 -18.49 17.78 -1.51
C ASN A 87 -19.43 17.51 -0.31
N ARG A 88 -19.59 18.51 0.57
CA ARG A 88 -20.40 18.41 1.80
C ARG A 88 -21.84 18.94 1.66
N GLY A 89 -22.42 18.96 0.47
CA GLY A 89 -23.80 19.43 0.31
C GLY A 89 -24.03 20.86 0.85
N GLY A 90 -23.11 21.79 0.55
CA GLY A 90 -23.24 23.19 0.93
C GLY A 90 -22.64 23.58 2.29
N ARG A 91 -22.19 22.65 3.10
CA ARG A 91 -21.50 22.95 4.37
C ARG A 91 -20.02 23.25 4.12
N LYS A 92 -19.61 24.51 4.28
CA LYS A 92 -18.19 24.90 4.22
C LYS A 92 -17.42 24.22 5.38
N PRO A 93 -16.27 23.59 5.11
CA PRO A 93 -15.42 23.06 6.18
C PRO A 93 -14.93 24.21 7.07
N SER A 94 -14.72 23.97 8.36
CA SER A 94 -14.17 24.98 9.25
C SER A 94 -12.74 25.34 8.82
N ALA A 95 -12.31 26.59 9.05
CA ALA A 95 -10.96 27.05 8.73
C ALA A 95 -9.86 26.15 9.35
N LYS A 96 -10.11 25.59 10.55
CA LYS A 96 -9.21 24.64 11.21
C LYS A 96 -9.10 23.30 10.46
N GLN A 97 -10.15 22.87 9.77
CA GLN A 97 -10.15 21.62 8.98
C GLN A 97 -9.51 21.81 7.60
N THR A 98 -9.40 23.04 7.13
CA THR A 98 -8.82 23.39 5.84
C THR A 98 -7.38 23.87 5.95
N ALA A 99 -6.90 24.24 7.13
CA ALA A 99 -5.52 24.65 7.33
C ALA A 99 -4.57 23.46 7.10
N PHE A 100 -3.49 23.69 6.37
CA PHE A 100 -2.53 22.68 5.94
C PHE A 100 -1.95 21.87 7.11
N LEU A 101 -1.31 22.54 8.06
CA LEU A 101 -0.63 21.86 9.18
C LEU A 101 -1.57 21.03 10.07
N PRO A 102 -2.74 21.53 10.52
CA PRO A 102 -3.70 20.74 11.28
C PRO A 102 -4.25 19.53 10.49
N PHE A 103 -4.42 19.68 9.17
CA PHE A 103 -4.87 18.57 8.33
C PHE A 103 -3.80 17.49 8.22
N VAL A 104 -2.57 17.88 7.88
CA VAL A 104 -1.44 16.96 7.70
C VAL A 104 -1.11 16.25 9.02
N SER A 105 -1.01 16.99 10.13
CA SER A 105 -0.72 16.40 11.46
C SER A 105 -1.80 15.43 11.90
N HIS A 106 -3.08 15.72 11.67
CA HIS A 106 -4.18 14.80 11.98
C HIS A 106 -4.05 13.47 11.22
N HIS A 107 -3.73 13.52 9.93
CA HIS A 107 -3.60 12.32 9.11
C HIS A 107 -2.29 11.58 9.42
N TYR A 108 -1.20 12.29 9.71
CA TYR A 108 0.04 11.71 10.20
C TYR A 108 -0.18 10.90 11.48
N VAL A 109 -0.78 11.47 12.51
CA VAL A 109 -1.04 10.77 13.77
C VAL A 109 -1.94 9.55 13.56
N LYS A 110 -2.91 9.63 12.66
CA LYS A 110 -3.78 8.50 12.33
C LYS A 110 -3.00 7.35 11.67
N LEU A 111 -2.18 7.66 10.67
CA LEU A 111 -1.32 6.66 10.03
C LEU A 111 -0.29 6.10 11.00
N PHE A 112 0.35 6.97 11.80
CA PHE A 112 1.36 6.59 12.76
C PHE A 112 0.85 5.56 13.78
N LYS A 113 -0.35 5.76 14.32
CA LYS A 113 -0.96 4.81 15.26
C LYS A 113 -1.19 3.43 14.66
N MET A 114 -1.49 3.36 13.36
CA MET A 114 -1.67 2.09 12.66
C MET A 114 -0.32 1.44 12.36
N MET A 115 0.63 2.23 11.89
CA MET A 115 1.96 1.79 11.49
C MET A 115 2.78 1.28 12.68
N ILE A 116 2.83 2.05 13.77
CA ILE A 116 3.76 1.81 14.88
C ILE A 116 3.54 0.46 15.56
N VAL A 117 2.29 0.01 15.65
CA VAL A 117 1.96 -1.29 16.24
C VAL A 117 2.58 -2.43 15.41
N GLY A 118 2.35 -2.40 14.10
CA GLY A 118 2.94 -3.39 13.20
C GLY A 118 4.48 -3.28 13.18
N PHE A 119 5.01 -2.08 13.11
CA PHE A 119 6.45 -1.84 13.09
C PHE A 119 7.15 -2.43 14.33
N VAL A 120 6.62 -2.18 15.53
CA VAL A 120 7.19 -2.74 16.78
C VAL A 120 7.09 -4.26 16.78
N ILE A 121 5.93 -4.84 16.43
CA ILE A 121 5.75 -6.29 16.43
C ILE A 121 6.73 -6.95 15.45
N PHE A 122 6.80 -6.47 14.22
CA PHE A 122 7.67 -7.07 13.21
C PHE A 122 9.16 -6.91 13.52
N THR A 123 9.57 -5.76 14.04
CA THR A 123 10.98 -5.58 14.47
C THR A 123 11.35 -6.46 15.65
N MET A 124 10.41 -6.73 16.58
CA MET A 124 10.63 -7.68 17.67
C MET A 124 10.73 -9.11 17.14
N VAL A 125 9.86 -9.51 16.21
CA VAL A 125 9.92 -10.85 15.58
C VAL A 125 11.21 -11.00 14.79
N ASP A 126 11.60 -10.00 14.00
CA ASP A 126 12.84 -10.02 13.25
C ASP A 126 14.07 -10.16 14.15
N ALA A 127 14.09 -9.46 15.30
CA ALA A 127 15.21 -9.51 16.24
C ALA A 127 15.47 -10.90 16.84
N ILE A 128 14.45 -11.76 16.93
CA ILE A 128 14.56 -13.14 17.45
C ILE A 128 14.66 -14.18 16.35
N THR A 129 14.52 -13.79 15.07
CA THR A 129 14.55 -14.69 13.92
C THR A 129 16.00 -14.79 13.39
N PRO A 130 16.48 -16.00 13.02
CA PRO A 130 17.76 -16.14 12.36
C PRO A 130 17.82 -15.36 11.04
N GLY A 131 18.94 -14.64 10.80
CA GLY A 131 19.08 -13.81 9.59
C GLY A 131 18.36 -12.47 9.67
N ARG A 132 18.22 -11.93 10.88
CA ARG A 132 17.60 -10.65 11.16
C ARG A 132 18.09 -9.52 10.22
N HIS A 133 17.19 -8.64 9.88
CA HIS A 133 17.49 -7.43 9.13
C HIS A 133 18.32 -6.44 9.97
N ASN A 134 19.32 -5.81 9.37
CA ASN A 134 20.14 -4.79 10.03
C ASN A 134 19.63 -3.41 9.64
N TYR A 135 18.85 -2.79 10.51
CA TYR A 135 18.33 -1.44 10.30
C TYR A 135 19.40 -0.38 10.55
N GLN A 136 19.52 0.54 9.61
CA GLN A 136 20.26 1.77 9.80
C GLN A 136 19.36 2.81 10.50
N VAL A 137 19.99 3.76 11.19
CA VAL A 137 19.24 4.85 11.84
C VAL A 137 18.36 5.61 10.84
N MET A 138 18.86 5.78 9.60
CA MET A 138 18.13 6.49 8.55
C MET A 138 16.90 5.71 8.08
N ASP A 139 16.95 4.38 8.06
CA ASP A 139 15.81 3.52 7.71
C ASP A 139 14.68 3.70 8.73
N ILE A 140 15.04 3.67 10.01
CA ILE A 140 14.09 3.86 11.11
C ILE A 140 13.48 5.27 11.07
N LEU A 141 14.31 6.31 10.87
CA LEU A 141 13.84 7.68 10.75
C LEU A 141 12.94 7.86 9.52
N GLY A 142 13.33 7.29 8.39
CA GLY A 142 12.54 7.29 7.16
C GLY A 142 11.15 6.69 7.36
N GLN A 143 11.09 5.58 8.09
CA GLN A 143 9.83 4.94 8.43
C GLN A 143 8.99 5.76 9.42
N LEU A 144 9.58 6.23 10.51
CA LEU A 144 8.85 7.01 11.53
C LEU A 144 8.31 8.33 10.97
N LEU A 145 9.04 8.98 10.07
CA LEU A 145 8.64 10.20 9.40
C LEU A 145 7.82 9.95 8.12
N MET A 146 7.57 8.68 7.77
CA MET A 146 6.77 8.27 6.60
C MET A 146 7.28 8.82 5.26
N PHE A 147 8.58 8.74 5.03
CA PHE A 147 9.19 9.05 3.73
C PHE A 147 10.08 7.95 3.16
N ASN A 148 10.04 6.75 3.75
CA ASN A 148 10.82 5.58 3.31
C ASN A 148 10.59 5.21 1.85
N ASN A 149 9.41 5.49 1.29
CA ASN A 149 9.09 5.29 -0.12
C ASN A 149 9.89 6.20 -1.08
N MET A 150 10.57 7.22 -0.56
CA MET A 150 11.46 8.09 -1.33
C MET A 150 12.93 7.68 -1.21
N MET A 151 13.23 6.67 -0.39
CA MET A 151 14.57 6.13 -0.22
C MET A 151 14.90 5.15 -1.36
N PRO A 152 16.19 4.92 -1.65
CA PRO A 152 16.58 3.86 -2.56
C PRO A 152 16.07 2.51 -2.06
N ASP A 153 15.50 1.72 -2.95
CA ASP A 153 15.00 0.36 -2.69
C ASP A 153 14.00 0.27 -1.52
N PRO A 154 12.85 0.96 -1.63
CA PRO A 154 11.92 1.16 -0.52
C PRO A 154 11.33 -0.14 0.06
N ASP A 155 11.31 -1.22 -0.72
CA ASP A 155 10.82 -2.53 -0.29
C ASP A 155 11.77 -3.22 0.70
N HIS A 156 13.03 -2.83 0.72
CA HIS A 156 14.06 -3.41 1.58
C HIS A 156 14.49 -2.50 2.74
N VAL A 157 13.98 -1.28 2.81
CA VAL A 157 14.29 -0.33 3.90
C VAL A 157 13.84 -0.86 5.26
N ILE A 158 12.61 -1.37 5.33
CA ILE A 158 12.03 -1.94 6.56
C ILE A 158 11.36 -3.29 6.23
N TRP A 159 11.73 -4.31 6.98
CA TRP A 159 11.05 -5.60 6.89
C TRP A 159 9.66 -5.52 7.56
N PRO A 160 8.59 -6.07 6.94
CA PRO A 160 8.56 -6.97 5.79
C PRO A 160 8.39 -6.31 4.40
N GLY A 161 8.71 -5.06 4.20
CA GLY A 161 8.69 -4.40 2.89
C GLY A 161 7.53 -3.43 2.69
N PRO A 162 6.23 -3.82 2.77
CA PRO A 162 5.09 -2.96 2.38
C PRO A 162 4.92 -1.66 3.18
N TYR A 163 5.85 -1.34 4.07
CA TYR A 163 5.83 -0.10 4.87
C TYR A 163 5.98 1.17 4.04
N TRP A 164 6.53 1.10 2.82
CA TRP A 164 6.58 2.23 1.89
C TRP A 164 5.20 2.83 1.61
N PHE A 165 4.15 2.03 1.73
CA PHE A 165 2.77 2.48 1.52
C PHE A 165 2.33 3.59 2.48
N PHE A 166 2.83 3.61 3.72
CA PHE A 166 2.53 4.69 4.67
C PHE A 166 3.11 6.03 4.20
N GLY A 167 4.32 6.03 3.62
CA GLY A 167 4.93 7.20 3.00
C GLY A 167 4.11 7.71 1.82
N LEU A 168 3.68 6.79 0.93
CA LEU A 168 2.84 7.13 -0.21
C LEU A 168 1.48 7.74 0.22
N MET A 169 0.85 7.18 1.25
CA MET A 169 -0.38 7.74 1.82
C MET A 169 -0.16 9.12 2.44
N MET A 170 0.99 9.35 3.08
CA MET A 170 1.32 10.66 3.63
C MET A 170 1.51 11.71 2.53
N GLN A 171 2.20 11.35 1.45
CA GLN A 171 2.33 12.20 0.26
C GLN A 171 0.96 12.55 -0.36
N LEU A 172 0.06 11.56 -0.46
CA LEU A 172 -1.31 11.82 -0.92
C LEU A 172 -2.00 12.90 -0.07
N TYR A 173 -1.86 12.87 1.25
CA TYR A 173 -2.45 13.88 2.13
C TYR A 173 -1.80 15.26 1.96
N ILE A 174 -0.48 15.31 1.78
CA ILE A 174 0.26 16.56 1.54
C ILE A 174 -0.15 17.18 0.20
N VAL A 175 -0.18 16.40 -0.87
CA VAL A 175 -0.52 16.87 -2.22
C VAL A 175 -1.99 17.26 -2.32
N TYR A 176 -2.87 16.57 -1.60
CA TYR A 176 -4.29 16.91 -1.59
C TYR A 176 -4.56 18.30 -0.98
N ARG A 177 -3.68 18.85 -0.12
CA ARG A 177 -3.82 20.14 0.57
C ARG A 177 -2.84 21.18 0.09
#